data_d53fed230cd24e9ad752ef79bb3ee389
#
_entry.id   d53fed230cd24e9ad752ef79bb3ee389
#
_cell.length_a   1.000
_cell.length_b   1.000
_cell.length_c   1.000
_cell.angle_alpha   90.00
_cell.angle_beta   90.00
_cell.angle_gamma   90.00
#
_symmetry.space_group_name_H-M   'P 1'
#
loop_
_entity.id
_entity.type
_entity.pdbx_description
1 polymer ?
#
loop_
_entity_poly.entity_id
_entity_poly.type
_entity_poly.pdbx_seq_one_letter_code
_entity_poly.pdbx_strand_id
1 'polypeptide(L)'
;MRLLVFLICLLAVGLWARPINDGNKLFKNGDYAGALEKYMKAREAEPGNPLLFYNIGTCQYKLGNYDEAKKELESAVRMPDKKMAAKAAYNLANTHFRMGEKAAEGSERIAAWRESVAYLKKAIDLDNSFENAKKNVEIVQRKLKEELDKQKQNQDQNQDQNNDQKQPPLSDKAKEVLARALQLCKDGKYAEAKEMLENLIAEDETAGQLSGHVQRIDDVIEIKAGRKPKAKIDASNTDNDLEVI
;
A
#
# COMPACT_ATOMS: atom_id res chain seq x y z
N MET A 1 -8.86 53.31 -32.35
CA MET A 1 -7.81 52.37 -31.88
C MET A 1 -8.26 51.47 -30.74
N ARG A 2 -8.84 51.98 -29.63
CA ARG A 2 -9.25 51.12 -28.49
C ARG A 2 -10.32 50.07 -28.83
N LEU A 3 -11.34 50.40 -29.68
CA LEU A 3 -12.38 49.45 -30.11
C LEU A 3 -11.82 48.31 -30.97
N LEU A 4 -10.82 48.58 -31.82
CA LEU A 4 -10.18 47.57 -32.69
C LEU A 4 -9.38 46.57 -31.89
N VAL A 5 -8.67 46.99 -30.83
CA VAL A 5 -7.94 46.13 -29.93
C VAL A 5 -8.87 45.20 -29.15
N PHE A 6 -10.03 45.73 -28.67
CA PHE A 6 -11.07 44.91 -28.01
C PHE A 6 -11.65 43.86 -28.94
N LEU A 7 -11.90 44.18 -30.23
CA LEU A 7 -12.44 43.25 -31.20
C LEU A 7 -11.42 42.13 -31.54
N ILE A 8 -10.15 42.48 -31.65
CA ILE A 8 -9.08 41.52 -31.92
C ILE A 8 -8.89 40.56 -30.71
N CYS A 9 -8.97 41.07 -29.48
CA CYS A 9 -8.93 40.26 -28.25
C CYS A 9 -10.13 39.28 -28.19
N LEU A 10 -11.34 39.71 -28.53
CA LEU A 10 -12.53 38.86 -28.54
C LEU A 10 -12.46 37.75 -29.60
N LEU A 11 -11.92 38.05 -30.79
CA LEU A 11 -11.68 37.03 -31.85
C LEU A 11 -10.61 36.05 -31.49
N ALA A 12 -9.52 36.46 -30.80
CA ALA A 12 -8.48 35.58 -30.32
C ALA A 12 -9.01 34.56 -29.31
N VAL A 13 -9.79 35.02 -28.32
CA VAL A 13 -10.41 34.13 -27.30
C VAL A 13 -11.31 33.06 -27.94
N GLY A 14 -12.08 33.42 -28.97
CA GLY A 14 -12.97 32.48 -29.66
C GLY A 14 -12.25 31.39 -30.48
N LEU A 15 -11.04 31.67 -30.97
CA LEU A 15 -10.20 30.70 -31.72
C LEU A 15 -9.52 29.70 -30.79
N TRP A 16 -9.23 30.06 -29.56
CA TRP A 16 -8.49 29.25 -28.61
C TRP A 16 -9.38 28.24 -27.85
N ALA A 17 -10.66 28.53 -27.66
CA ALA A 17 -11.60 27.61 -27.03
C ALA A 17 -12.03 26.44 -27.96
N ARG A 18 -11.82 26.51 -29.26
CA ARG A 18 -12.25 25.50 -30.24
C ARG A 18 -11.62 24.12 -29.96
N PRO A 19 -10.28 23.99 -29.73
CA PRO A 19 -9.69 22.68 -29.51
C PRO A 19 -10.23 21.95 -28.28
N ILE A 20 -10.51 22.65 -27.16
CA ILE A 20 -11.12 22.07 -25.97
C ILE A 20 -12.53 21.56 -26.27
N ASN A 21 -13.34 22.34 -26.94
CA ASN A 21 -14.72 21.97 -27.29
C ASN A 21 -14.74 20.78 -28.27
N ASP A 22 -13.84 20.77 -29.25
CA ASP A 22 -13.72 19.65 -30.18
C ASP A 22 -13.27 18.39 -29.46
N GLY A 23 -12.27 18.49 -28.53
CA GLY A 23 -11.87 17.40 -27.65
C GLY A 23 -13.02 16.85 -26.83
N ASN A 24 -13.85 17.74 -26.25
CA ASN A 24 -15.03 17.34 -25.49
C ASN A 24 -16.07 16.56 -26.32
N LYS A 25 -16.25 16.94 -27.60
CA LYS A 25 -17.14 16.20 -28.51
C LYS A 25 -16.61 14.81 -28.82
N LEU A 26 -15.32 14.73 -29.17
CA LEU A 26 -14.65 13.44 -29.43
C LEU A 26 -14.70 12.52 -28.21
N PHE A 27 -14.42 13.07 -27.02
CA PHE A 27 -14.51 12.33 -25.77
C PHE A 27 -15.90 11.74 -25.51
N LYS A 28 -16.96 12.54 -25.73
CA LYS A 28 -18.36 12.09 -25.59
C LYS A 28 -18.72 10.98 -26.59
N ASN A 29 -18.11 10.99 -27.75
CA ASN A 29 -18.29 9.97 -28.79
C ASN A 29 -17.42 8.72 -28.56
N GLY A 30 -16.61 8.68 -27.49
CA GLY A 30 -15.73 7.56 -27.19
C GLY A 30 -14.39 7.59 -27.93
N ASP A 31 -14.15 8.57 -28.78
CA ASP A 31 -12.85 8.76 -29.44
C ASP A 31 -11.89 9.47 -28.47
N TYR A 32 -11.33 8.66 -27.55
CA TYR A 32 -10.41 9.16 -26.53
C TYR A 32 -9.05 9.56 -27.09
N ALA A 33 -8.61 8.91 -28.17
CA ALA A 33 -7.36 9.24 -28.84
C ALA A 33 -7.45 10.58 -29.56
N GLY A 34 -8.50 10.79 -30.35
CA GLY A 34 -8.77 12.07 -31.01
C GLY A 34 -9.01 13.21 -30.02
N ALA A 35 -9.71 12.92 -28.89
CA ALA A 35 -9.90 13.88 -27.82
C ALA A 35 -8.57 14.30 -27.19
N LEU A 36 -7.69 13.33 -26.91
CA LEU A 36 -6.36 13.56 -26.37
C LEU A 36 -5.53 14.49 -27.26
N GLU A 37 -5.52 14.23 -28.58
CA GLU A 37 -4.82 15.09 -29.56
C GLU A 37 -5.32 16.56 -29.47
N LYS A 38 -6.63 16.77 -29.41
CA LYS A 38 -7.21 18.11 -29.31
C LYS A 38 -6.87 18.80 -27.98
N TYR A 39 -6.90 18.08 -26.87
CA TYR A 39 -6.50 18.62 -25.56
C TYR A 39 -5.02 18.94 -25.49
N MET A 40 -4.15 18.10 -26.06
CA MET A 40 -2.71 18.37 -26.15
C MET A 40 -2.42 19.63 -26.94
N LYS A 41 -3.11 19.83 -28.09
CA LYS A 41 -3.01 21.07 -28.87
C LYS A 41 -3.52 22.29 -28.10
N ALA A 42 -4.60 22.15 -27.31
CA ALA A 42 -5.07 23.23 -26.46
C ALA A 42 -4.05 23.58 -25.36
N ARG A 43 -3.32 22.58 -24.84
CA ARG A 43 -2.29 22.75 -23.79
C ARG A 43 -1.08 23.55 -24.29
N GLU A 44 -0.74 23.48 -25.56
CA GLU A 44 0.34 24.32 -26.16
C GLU A 44 0.04 25.82 -25.98
N ALA A 45 -1.24 26.17 -26.02
CA ALA A 45 -1.68 27.56 -25.84
C ALA A 45 -1.91 27.93 -24.37
N GLU A 46 -2.33 26.96 -23.54
CA GLU A 46 -2.66 27.13 -22.14
C GLU A 46 -1.98 26.05 -21.26
N PRO A 47 -0.64 26.06 -21.14
CA PRO A 47 0.10 24.97 -20.49
C PRO A 47 -0.22 24.79 -19.00
N GLY A 48 -0.70 25.83 -18.33
CA GLY A 48 -1.08 25.81 -16.90
C GLY A 48 -2.57 25.59 -16.64
N ASN A 49 -3.40 25.35 -17.66
CA ASN A 49 -4.85 25.21 -17.47
C ASN A 49 -5.20 23.90 -16.73
N PRO A 50 -5.73 23.98 -15.50
CA PRO A 50 -6.02 22.79 -14.69
C PRO A 50 -7.05 21.85 -15.32
N LEU A 51 -7.98 22.39 -16.13
CA LEU A 51 -8.99 21.59 -16.82
C LEU A 51 -8.37 20.70 -17.89
N LEU A 52 -7.28 21.14 -18.54
CA LEU A 52 -6.57 20.34 -19.52
C LEU A 52 -5.83 19.16 -18.86
N PHE A 53 -5.24 19.36 -17.69
CA PHE A 53 -4.69 18.23 -16.93
C PHE A 53 -5.75 17.17 -16.61
N TYR A 54 -6.94 17.61 -16.17
CA TYR A 54 -8.06 16.70 -15.91
C TYR A 54 -8.50 15.95 -17.17
N ASN A 55 -8.70 16.66 -18.27
CA ASN A 55 -9.20 16.09 -19.52
C ASN A 55 -8.18 15.12 -20.14
N ILE A 56 -6.90 15.52 -20.21
CA ILE A 56 -5.81 14.68 -20.72
C ILE A 56 -5.65 13.42 -19.84
N GLY A 57 -5.59 13.58 -18.52
CA GLY A 57 -5.48 12.47 -17.60
C GLY A 57 -6.67 11.51 -17.70
N THR A 58 -7.88 12.04 -17.91
CA THR A 58 -9.06 11.20 -18.12
C THR A 58 -9.01 10.46 -19.46
N CYS A 59 -8.53 11.07 -20.54
CA CYS A 59 -8.30 10.39 -21.81
C CYS A 59 -7.26 9.27 -21.65
N GLN A 60 -6.13 9.57 -21.03
CA GLN A 60 -5.07 8.57 -20.78
C GLN A 60 -5.60 7.37 -19.97
N TYR A 61 -6.41 7.64 -18.92
CA TYR A 61 -7.08 6.58 -18.17
C TYR A 61 -7.96 5.69 -19.07
N LYS A 62 -8.77 6.32 -19.95
CA LYS A 62 -9.65 5.58 -20.88
C LYS A 62 -8.89 4.76 -21.91
N LEU A 63 -7.71 5.22 -22.31
CA LEU A 63 -6.79 4.52 -23.22
C LEU A 63 -5.96 3.43 -22.53
N GLY A 64 -6.03 3.34 -21.19
CA GLY A 64 -5.28 2.36 -20.42
C GLY A 64 -3.83 2.76 -20.11
N ASN A 65 -3.44 3.99 -20.42
CA ASN A 65 -2.12 4.58 -20.16
C ASN A 65 -2.10 5.15 -18.73
N TYR A 66 -2.05 4.26 -17.73
CA TYR A 66 -2.31 4.64 -16.34
C TYR A 66 -1.20 5.49 -15.72
N ASP A 67 0.05 5.33 -16.13
CA ASP A 67 1.17 6.14 -15.63
C ASP A 67 1.07 7.60 -16.07
N GLU A 68 0.70 7.83 -17.34
CA GLU A 68 0.44 9.16 -17.88
C GLU A 68 -0.81 9.77 -17.24
N ALA A 69 -1.88 8.98 -17.10
CA ALA A 69 -3.11 9.41 -16.44
C ALA A 69 -2.84 9.88 -15.00
N LYS A 70 -2.05 9.14 -14.24
CA LYS A 70 -1.64 9.48 -12.87
C LYS A 70 -0.98 10.85 -12.82
N LYS A 71 0.06 11.09 -13.64
CA LYS A 71 0.81 12.37 -13.67
C LYS A 71 -0.10 13.57 -13.93
N GLU A 72 -0.97 13.45 -14.92
CA GLU A 72 -1.89 14.53 -15.30
C GLU A 72 -2.96 14.76 -14.21
N LEU A 73 -3.55 13.69 -13.68
CA LEU A 73 -4.59 13.78 -12.65
C LEU A 73 -4.04 14.29 -11.31
N GLU A 74 -2.82 13.96 -10.92
CA GLU A 74 -2.15 14.53 -9.74
C GLU A 74 -2.05 16.06 -9.82
N SER A 75 -1.82 16.60 -11.03
CA SER A 75 -1.84 18.03 -11.26
C SER A 75 -3.27 18.61 -11.20
N ALA A 76 -4.23 17.88 -11.75
CA ALA A 76 -5.64 18.28 -11.75
C ALA A 76 -6.27 18.31 -10.33
N VAL A 77 -5.87 17.42 -9.42
CA VAL A 77 -6.37 17.40 -8.03
C VAL A 77 -6.08 18.70 -7.27
N ARG A 78 -5.08 19.47 -7.70
CA ARG A 78 -4.66 20.73 -7.07
C ARG A 78 -5.44 21.96 -7.57
N MET A 79 -6.42 21.77 -8.46
CA MET A 79 -7.20 22.90 -8.99
C MET A 79 -8.05 23.58 -7.90
N PRO A 80 -8.32 24.91 -8.02
CA PRO A 80 -9.10 25.65 -7.02
C PRO A 80 -10.57 25.23 -6.92
N ASP A 81 -11.18 24.80 -8.01
CA ASP A 81 -12.57 24.32 -8.04
C ASP A 81 -12.65 22.96 -7.33
N LYS A 82 -13.21 22.96 -6.12
CA LYS A 82 -13.35 21.77 -5.28
C LYS A 82 -14.11 20.63 -5.94
N LYS A 83 -15.19 20.94 -6.70
CA LYS A 83 -15.99 19.90 -7.38
C LYS A 83 -15.18 19.24 -8.51
N MET A 84 -14.44 20.02 -9.27
CA MET A 84 -13.57 19.49 -10.32
C MET A 84 -12.38 18.76 -9.72
N ALA A 85 -11.79 19.27 -8.64
CA ALA A 85 -10.72 18.59 -7.89
C ALA A 85 -11.21 17.25 -7.31
N ALA A 86 -12.46 17.16 -6.83
CA ALA A 86 -13.07 15.90 -6.39
C ALA A 86 -13.19 14.87 -7.53
N LYS A 87 -13.61 15.33 -8.72
CA LYS A 87 -13.65 14.45 -9.91
C LYS A 87 -12.27 14.00 -10.34
N ALA A 88 -11.26 14.87 -10.27
CA ALA A 88 -9.88 14.52 -10.55
C ALA A 88 -9.33 13.49 -9.54
N ALA A 89 -9.58 13.68 -8.25
CA ALA A 89 -9.23 12.73 -7.20
C ALA A 89 -9.91 11.38 -7.40
N TYR A 90 -11.19 11.36 -7.77
CA TYR A 90 -11.90 10.12 -8.10
C TYR A 90 -11.31 9.39 -9.30
N ASN A 91 -10.98 10.12 -10.39
CA ASN A 91 -10.34 9.50 -11.56
C ASN A 91 -8.91 9.01 -11.24
N LEU A 92 -8.18 9.74 -10.42
CA LEU A 92 -6.86 9.32 -9.95
C LEU A 92 -6.94 8.06 -9.08
N ALA A 93 -7.94 7.97 -8.22
CA ALA A 93 -8.21 6.78 -7.44
C ALA A 93 -8.51 5.56 -8.34
N ASN A 94 -9.35 5.75 -9.35
CA ASN A 94 -9.64 4.69 -10.33
C ASN A 94 -8.38 4.30 -11.12
N THR A 95 -7.49 5.26 -11.41
CA THR A 95 -6.20 5.00 -12.06
C THR A 95 -5.33 4.10 -11.19
N HIS A 96 -5.14 4.44 -9.92
CA HIS A 96 -4.41 3.60 -8.97
C HIS A 96 -5.04 2.22 -8.80
N PHE A 97 -6.38 2.14 -8.78
CA PHE A 97 -7.07 0.86 -8.72
C PHE A 97 -6.72 -0.04 -9.91
N ARG A 98 -6.75 0.52 -11.13
CA ARG A 98 -6.38 -0.21 -12.36
C ARG A 98 -4.90 -0.59 -12.42
N MET A 99 -4.00 0.27 -11.91
CA MET A 99 -2.58 -0.06 -11.75
C MET A 99 -2.41 -1.27 -10.83
N GLY A 100 -3.12 -1.29 -9.70
CA GLY A 100 -3.12 -2.45 -8.80
C GLY A 100 -3.67 -3.72 -9.44
N GLU A 101 -4.74 -3.63 -10.25
CA GLU A 101 -5.26 -4.80 -11.00
C GLU A 101 -4.25 -5.37 -12.02
N LYS A 102 -3.37 -4.52 -12.56
CA LYS A 102 -2.31 -4.92 -13.50
C LYS A 102 -1.00 -5.33 -12.82
N ALA A 103 -0.82 -5.01 -11.55
CA ALA A 103 0.41 -5.32 -10.83
C ALA A 103 0.61 -6.83 -10.72
N ALA A 104 1.81 -7.30 -11.06
CA ALA A 104 2.20 -8.69 -10.94
C ALA A 104 2.36 -9.12 -9.49
N GLU A 105 3.01 -8.26 -8.69
CA GLU A 105 3.31 -8.49 -7.29
C GLU A 105 2.17 -8.05 -6.37
N GLY A 106 1.84 -8.89 -5.36
CA GLY A 106 0.81 -8.59 -4.36
C GLY A 106 1.12 -7.33 -3.55
N SER A 107 2.39 -7.09 -3.26
CA SER A 107 2.87 -5.89 -2.55
C SER A 107 2.60 -4.61 -3.34
N GLU A 108 2.87 -4.60 -4.65
CA GLU A 108 2.58 -3.47 -5.55
C GLU A 108 1.07 -3.24 -5.67
N ARG A 109 0.30 -4.33 -5.77
CA ARG A 109 -1.17 -4.29 -5.81
C ARG A 109 -1.74 -3.64 -4.56
N ILE A 110 -1.27 -4.07 -3.39
CA ILE A 110 -1.67 -3.51 -2.09
C ILE A 110 -1.33 -2.02 -2.01
N ALA A 111 -0.11 -1.62 -2.43
CA ALA A 111 0.30 -0.22 -2.43
C ALA A 111 -0.60 0.63 -3.33
N ALA A 112 -0.86 0.19 -4.57
CA ALA A 112 -1.73 0.89 -5.50
C ALA A 112 -3.18 1.01 -4.99
N TRP A 113 -3.72 -0.04 -4.39
CA TRP A 113 -5.09 0.01 -3.84
C TRP A 113 -5.20 0.87 -2.57
N ARG A 114 -4.14 0.97 -1.75
CA ARG A 114 -4.08 1.93 -0.63
C ARG A 114 -4.15 3.37 -1.14
N GLU A 115 -3.39 3.69 -2.18
CA GLU A 115 -3.46 5.00 -2.83
C GLU A 115 -4.85 5.27 -3.41
N SER A 116 -5.47 4.28 -4.06
CA SER A 116 -6.84 4.39 -4.54
C SER A 116 -7.81 4.77 -3.42
N VAL A 117 -7.76 4.10 -2.27
CA VAL A 117 -8.60 4.43 -1.10
C VAL A 117 -8.32 5.85 -0.60
N ALA A 118 -7.07 6.28 -0.54
CA ALA A 118 -6.71 7.62 -0.10
C ALA A 118 -7.31 8.70 -1.01
N TYR A 119 -7.21 8.53 -2.33
CA TYR A 119 -7.79 9.49 -3.28
C TYR A 119 -9.31 9.44 -3.34
N LEU A 120 -9.96 8.29 -3.11
CA LEU A 120 -11.42 8.22 -2.95
C LEU A 120 -11.89 9.00 -1.72
N LYS A 121 -11.21 8.86 -0.58
CA LYS A 121 -11.49 9.65 0.62
C LYS A 121 -11.30 11.14 0.35
N LYS A 122 -10.21 11.52 -0.32
CA LYS A 122 -9.97 12.91 -0.73
C LYS A 122 -11.09 13.47 -1.63
N ALA A 123 -11.63 12.66 -2.55
CA ALA A 123 -12.76 13.06 -3.38
C ALA A 123 -14.01 13.34 -2.54
N ILE A 124 -14.28 12.52 -1.51
CA ILE A 124 -15.39 12.69 -0.57
C ILE A 124 -15.20 13.95 0.30
N ASP A 125 -13.97 14.19 0.77
CA ASP A 125 -13.63 15.39 1.57
C ASP A 125 -13.82 16.67 0.78
N LEU A 126 -13.53 16.65 -0.54
CA LEU A 126 -13.72 17.79 -1.45
C LEU A 126 -15.17 17.98 -1.86
N ASP A 127 -15.92 16.90 -2.01
CA ASP A 127 -17.36 16.89 -2.34
C ASP A 127 -18.07 15.73 -1.62
N ASN A 128 -18.65 16.02 -0.46
CA ASN A 128 -19.34 15.02 0.37
C ASN A 128 -20.60 14.42 -0.31
N SER A 129 -21.08 15.01 -1.38
CA SER A 129 -22.21 14.48 -2.18
C SER A 129 -21.78 13.44 -3.22
N PHE A 130 -20.48 13.11 -3.31
CA PHE A 130 -19.93 12.24 -4.36
C PHE A 130 -20.17 10.75 -4.07
N GLU A 131 -21.40 10.29 -4.29
CA GLU A 131 -21.84 8.92 -3.96
C GLU A 131 -21.01 7.82 -4.63
N ASN A 132 -20.54 8.04 -5.85
CA ASN A 132 -19.69 7.05 -6.53
C ASN A 132 -18.35 6.84 -5.81
N ALA A 133 -17.79 7.90 -5.22
CA ALA A 133 -16.57 7.78 -4.44
C ALA A 133 -16.81 6.97 -3.15
N LYS A 134 -17.93 7.20 -2.46
CA LYS A 134 -18.32 6.44 -1.25
C LYS A 134 -18.45 4.96 -1.55
N LYS A 135 -19.17 4.59 -2.61
CA LYS A 135 -19.34 3.18 -3.04
C LYS A 135 -18.00 2.54 -3.41
N ASN A 136 -17.15 3.28 -4.13
CA ASN A 136 -15.86 2.74 -4.55
C ASN A 136 -14.89 2.53 -3.37
N VAL A 137 -14.95 3.35 -2.31
CA VAL A 137 -14.16 3.11 -1.08
C VAL A 137 -14.42 1.71 -0.54
N GLU A 138 -15.69 1.33 -0.38
CA GLU A 138 -16.06 0.02 0.17
C GLU A 138 -15.56 -1.13 -0.73
N ILE A 139 -15.71 -0.97 -2.05
CA ILE A 139 -15.27 -1.99 -3.02
C ILE A 139 -13.74 -2.18 -2.95
N VAL A 140 -12.98 -1.06 -2.97
CA VAL A 140 -11.51 -1.13 -2.97
C VAL A 140 -10.99 -1.64 -1.63
N GLN A 141 -11.59 -1.21 -0.50
CA GLN A 141 -11.20 -1.71 0.83
C GLN A 141 -11.43 -3.22 0.96
N ARG A 142 -12.54 -3.75 0.44
CA ARG A 142 -12.79 -5.20 0.44
C ARG A 142 -11.72 -5.95 -0.36
N LYS A 143 -11.41 -5.49 -1.58
CA LYS A 143 -10.36 -6.10 -2.41
C LYS A 143 -8.97 -6.01 -1.75
N LEU A 144 -8.67 -4.89 -1.13
CA LEU A 144 -7.43 -4.70 -0.38
C LEU A 144 -7.31 -5.69 0.78
N LYS A 145 -8.41 -5.88 1.53
CA LYS A 145 -8.45 -6.88 2.61
C LYS A 145 -8.23 -8.29 2.09
N GLU A 146 -8.96 -8.68 1.02
CA GLU A 146 -8.79 -10.00 0.39
C GLU A 146 -7.34 -10.27 -0.03
N GLU A 147 -6.65 -9.26 -0.55
CA GLU A 147 -5.25 -9.40 -0.97
C GLU A 147 -4.28 -9.48 0.21
N LEU A 148 -4.53 -8.72 1.28
CA LEU A 148 -3.76 -8.80 2.53
C LEU A 148 -3.92 -10.17 3.19
N ASP A 149 -5.15 -10.71 3.23
CA ASP A 149 -5.42 -12.04 3.78
C ASP A 149 -4.70 -13.13 2.98
N LYS A 150 -4.66 -13.04 1.63
CA LYS A 150 -3.87 -13.94 0.78
C LYS A 150 -2.37 -13.84 1.06
N GLN A 151 -1.87 -12.62 1.21
CA GLN A 151 -0.44 -12.41 1.50
C GLN A 151 -0.06 -13.04 2.85
N LYS A 152 -0.91 -12.89 3.87
CA LYS A 152 -0.74 -13.53 5.16
C LYS A 152 -0.74 -15.05 5.05
N GLN A 153 -1.74 -15.64 4.37
CA GLN A 153 -1.79 -17.10 4.18
C GLN A 153 -0.56 -17.65 3.46
N ASN A 154 -0.04 -16.94 2.46
CA ASN A 154 1.18 -17.36 1.77
C ASN A 154 2.42 -17.29 2.67
N GLN A 155 2.48 -16.32 3.58
CA GLN A 155 3.56 -16.22 4.56
C GLN A 155 3.48 -17.36 5.57
N ASP A 156 2.30 -17.66 6.09
CA ASP A 156 2.06 -18.74 7.04
C ASP A 156 2.44 -20.10 6.41
N GLN A 157 2.03 -20.36 5.16
CA GLN A 157 2.39 -21.60 4.43
C GLN A 157 3.90 -21.72 4.16
N ASN A 158 4.59 -20.61 3.87
CA ASN A 158 6.04 -20.62 3.68
C ASN A 158 6.80 -20.82 5.00
N GLN A 159 6.24 -20.36 6.12
CA GLN A 159 6.80 -20.66 7.45
C GLN A 159 6.62 -22.14 7.82
N ASP A 160 5.47 -22.73 7.54
CA ASP A 160 5.23 -24.16 7.76
C ASP A 160 6.15 -25.04 6.89
N GLN A 161 6.39 -24.68 5.62
CA GLN A 161 7.32 -25.41 4.74
C GLN A 161 8.79 -25.24 5.12
N ASN A 162 9.19 -24.09 5.68
CA ASN A 162 10.54 -23.91 6.23
C ASN A 162 10.75 -24.61 7.59
N ASN A 163 9.66 -24.82 8.32
CA ASN A 163 9.68 -25.61 9.55
C ASN A 163 9.69 -27.12 9.29
N ASP A 164 9.31 -27.55 8.07
CA ASP A 164 9.39 -28.95 7.59
C ASP A 164 10.78 -29.36 7.07
N GLN A 165 11.81 -28.52 7.13
CA GLN A 165 13.18 -29.01 7.29
C GLN A 165 13.25 -29.66 8.67
N LYS A 166 12.80 -30.93 8.70
CA LYS A 166 12.66 -31.78 9.86
C LYS A 166 13.94 -31.73 10.71
N GLN A 167 13.96 -30.77 11.61
CA GLN A 167 14.86 -30.93 12.76
C GLN A 167 14.40 -32.22 13.46
N PRO A 168 15.29 -33.11 13.78
CA PRO A 168 14.91 -34.36 14.44
C PRO A 168 14.08 -34.03 15.68
N PRO A 169 13.00 -34.78 15.97
CA PRO A 169 12.21 -34.54 17.16
C PRO A 169 13.09 -34.51 18.38
N LEU A 170 12.82 -33.59 19.30
CA LEU A 170 13.53 -33.50 20.57
C LEU A 170 13.56 -34.88 21.23
N SER A 171 14.74 -35.28 21.73
CA SER A 171 14.89 -36.48 22.57
C SER A 171 13.98 -36.36 23.80
N ASP A 172 13.62 -37.46 24.42
CA ASP A 172 12.79 -37.43 25.63
C ASP A 172 13.51 -36.70 26.77
N LYS A 173 14.86 -36.85 26.88
CA LYS A 173 15.72 -36.06 27.78
C LYS A 173 15.55 -34.54 27.47
N ALA A 174 15.60 -34.16 26.20
CA ALA A 174 15.50 -32.77 25.81
C ALA A 174 14.10 -32.15 26.12
N LYS A 175 13.04 -32.94 25.98
CA LYS A 175 11.68 -32.52 26.36
C LYS A 175 11.54 -32.29 27.86
N GLU A 176 12.11 -33.20 28.66
CA GLU A 176 12.09 -33.09 30.12
C GLU A 176 12.85 -31.86 30.61
N VAL A 177 14.09 -31.67 30.10
CA VAL A 177 14.93 -30.52 30.46
C VAL A 177 14.26 -29.19 30.01
N LEU A 178 13.65 -29.15 28.83
CA LEU A 178 12.91 -27.97 28.37
C LEU A 178 11.77 -27.65 29.32
N ALA A 179 10.94 -28.64 29.70
CA ALA A 179 9.83 -28.44 30.63
C ALA A 179 10.31 -27.86 31.97
N ARG A 180 11.45 -28.35 32.47
CA ARG A 180 12.07 -27.87 33.72
C ARG A 180 12.60 -26.43 33.58
N ALA A 181 13.24 -26.12 32.46
CA ALA A 181 13.73 -24.77 32.16
C ALA A 181 12.57 -23.76 32.09
N LEU A 182 11.45 -24.13 31.43
CA LEU A 182 10.25 -23.32 31.38
C LEU A 182 9.65 -23.08 32.78
N GLN A 183 9.67 -24.08 33.65
CA GLN A 183 9.24 -23.91 35.07
C GLN A 183 10.15 -22.92 35.81
N LEU A 184 11.48 -23.01 35.62
CA LEU A 184 12.43 -22.06 36.20
C LEU A 184 12.17 -20.62 35.71
N CYS A 185 11.81 -20.45 34.45
CA CYS A 185 11.41 -19.14 33.93
C CYS A 185 10.16 -18.60 34.63
N LYS A 186 9.14 -19.44 34.88
CA LYS A 186 7.93 -19.05 35.65
C LYS A 186 8.27 -18.65 37.10
N ASP A 187 9.27 -19.31 37.69
CA ASP A 187 9.77 -19.00 39.03
C ASP A 187 10.70 -17.77 39.06
N GLY A 188 10.94 -17.14 37.89
CA GLY A 188 11.83 -15.98 37.76
C GLY A 188 13.33 -16.29 37.75
N LYS A 189 13.71 -17.56 37.70
CA LYS A 189 15.08 -18.07 37.75
C LYS A 189 15.68 -18.20 36.37
N TYR A 190 15.74 -17.08 35.62
CA TYR A 190 16.13 -17.06 34.21
C TYR A 190 17.56 -17.50 33.96
N ALA A 191 18.52 -17.18 34.85
CA ALA A 191 19.90 -17.57 34.70
C ALA A 191 20.07 -19.10 34.79
N GLU A 192 19.39 -19.74 35.76
CA GLU A 192 19.41 -21.22 35.93
C GLU A 192 18.75 -21.89 34.72
N ALA A 193 17.64 -21.36 34.21
CA ALA A 193 16.96 -21.86 33.01
C ALA A 193 17.84 -21.77 31.76
N LYS A 194 18.54 -20.67 31.58
CA LYS A 194 19.47 -20.44 30.46
C LYS A 194 20.61 -21.48 30.50
N GLU A 195 21.31 -21.56 31.62
CA GLU A 195 22.44 -22.51 31.81
C GLU A 195 22.01 -23.96 31.56
N MET A 196 20.83 -24.33 32.01
CA MET A 196 20.28 -25.68 31.81
C MET A 196 20.03 -25.95 30.30
N LEU A 197 19.53 -25.02 29.53
CA LEU A 197 19.32 -25.20 28.10
C LEU A 197 20.62 -25.12 27.32
N GLU A 198 21.58 -24.28 27.68
CA GLU A 198 22.90 -24.22 27.05
C GLU A 198 23.66 -25.54 27.22
N ASN A 199 23.63 -26.13 28.42
CA ASN A 199 24.24 -27.44 28.68
C ASN A 199 23.53 -28.53 27.86
N LEU A 200 22.23 -28.52 27.77
CA LEU A 200 21.48 -29.48 26.97
C LEU A 200 21.86 -29.38 25.47
N ILE A 201 21.94 -28.16 24.92
CA ILE A 201 22.30 -27.91 23.51
C ILE A 201 23.70 -28.42 23.21
N ALA A 202 24.62 -28.33 24.19
CA ALA A 202 25.99 -28.84 24.04
C ALA A 202 26.10 -30.39 24.07
N GLU A 203 25.15 -31.06 24.76
CA GLU A 203 25.17 -32.52 24.96
C GLU A 203 24.24 -33.29 24.00
N ASP A 204 23.18 -32.67 23.50
CA ASP A 204 22.11 -33.32 22.71
C ASP A 204 21.95 -32.63 21.35
N GLU A 205 22.33 -33.30 20.28
CA GLU A 205 22.24 -32.80 18.91
C GLU A 205 20.80 -32.42 18.52
N THR A 206 19.76 -33.05 19.10
CA THR A 206 18.37 -32.72 18.85
C THR A 206 17.96 -31.41 19.51
N ALA A 207 18.71 -30.95 20.51
CA ALA A 207 18.42 -29.74 21.29
C ALA A 207 18.89 -28.43 20.61
N GLY A 208 19.63 -28.48 19.50
CA GLY A 208 20.09 -27.30 18.77
C GLY A 208 18.97 -26.33 18.40
N GLN A 209 17.78 -26.88 18.15
CA GLN A 209 16.54 -26.10 17.87
C GLN A 209 16.08 -25.24 19.06
N LEU A 210 16.57 -25.46 20.28
CA LEU A 210 16.21 -24.68 21.47
C LEU A 210 17.08 -23.42 21.65
N SER A 211 18.03 -23.16 20.77
CA SER A 211 18.86 -21.94 20.80
C SER A 211 18.05 -20.65 20.82
N GLY A 212 16.91 -20.62 20.14
CA GLY A 212 15.96 -19.50 20.18
C GLY A 212 15.33 -19.26 21.57
N HIS A 213 15.14 -20.30 22.38
CA HIS A 213 14.66 -20.15 23.76
C HIS A 213 15.75 -19.55 24.66
N VAL A 214 17.01 -19.98 24.49
CA VAL A 214 18.15 -19.40 25.21
C VAL A 214 18.28 -17.91 24.91
N GLN A 215 18.16 -17.52 23.65
CA GLN A 215 18.24 -16.11 23.27
C GLN A 215 17.12 -15.27 23.91
N ARG A 216 15.87 -15.77 23.91
CA ARG A 216 14.73 -15.08 24.55
C ARG A 216 14.94 -14.92 26.05
N ILE A 217 15.48 -15.94 26.72
CA ILE A 217 15.80 -15.87 28.16
C ILE A 217 16.91 -14.84 28.41
N ASP A 218 17.93 -14.78 27.55
CA ASP A 218 19.02 -13.79 27.65
C ASP A 218 18.46 -12.36 27.50
N ASP A 219 17.57 -12.15 26.54
CA ASP A 219 16.91 -10.84 26.33
C ASP A 219 16.09 -10.41 27.57
N VAL A 220 15.39 -11.34 28.22
CA VAL A 220 14.65 -11.07 29.49
C VAL A 220 15.61 -10.70 30.62
N ILE A 221 16.73 -11.38 30.74
CA ILE A 221 17.77 -11.07 31.74
C ILE A 221 18.32 -9.65 31.51
N GLU A 222 18.64 -9.29 30.25
CA GLU A 222 19.15 -7.97 29.89
C GLU A 222 18.11 -6.86 30.18
N ILE A 223 16.84 -7.08 29.84
CA ILE A 223 15.74 -6.13 30.14
C ILE A 223 15.59 -5.92 31.64
N LYS A 224 15.61 -7.00 32.46
CA LYS A 224 15.52 -6.89 33.92
C LYS A 224 16.74 -6.20 34.53
N ALA A 225 17.91 -6.29 33.89
CA ALA A 225 19.10 -5.56 34.28
C ALA A 225 19.13 -4.09 33.80
N GLY A 226 18.05 -3.60 33.15
CA GLY A 226 17.96 -2.23 32.62
C GLY A 226 18.81 -2.01 31.35
N ARG A 227 19.22 -3.08 30.69
CA ARG A 227 20.01 -3.04 29.44
C ARG A 227 19.12 -3.31 28.22
N LYS A 228 19.52 -2.84 27.03
CA LYS A 228 18.79 -3.14 25.78
C LYS A 228 19.11 -4.56 25.34
N PRO A 229 18.11 -5.36 24.91
CA PRO A 229 18.35 -6.70 24.39
C PRO A 229 19.26 -6.66 23.15
N LYS A 230 20.10 -7.66 22.98
CA LYS A 230 21.10 -7.75 21.91
C LYS A 230 20.51 -8.03 20.54
N ALA A 231 19.34 -8.68 20.48
CA ALA A 231 18.64 -8.96 19.23
C ALA A 231 17.42 -8.04 19.06
N LYS A 232 17.09 -7.66 17.81
CA LYS A 232 15.75 -7.16 17.48
C LYS A 232 14.80 -8.34 17.60
N ILE A 233 13.91 -8.32 18.57
CA ILE A 233 12.77 -9.24 18.64
C ILE A 233 11.98 -8.97 17.38
N ASP A 234 11.92 -9.93 16.47
CA ASP A 234 11.04 -9.87 15.31
C ASP A 234 9.62 -10.01 15.83
N ALA A 235 8.89 -8.89 15.85
CA ALA A 235 7.54 -8.80 16.42
C ALA A 235 6.50 -9.64 15.66
N SER A 236 6.90 -10.34 14.59
CA SER A 236 6.01 -11.18 13.79
C SER A 236 5.73 -12.56 14.43
N ASN A 237 6.45 -12.94 15.49
CA ASN A 237 6.35 -14.28 16.12
C ASN A 237 5.89 -14.24 17.59
N THR A 238 5.27 -13.13 18.05
CA THR A 238 4.97 -12.94 19.49
C THR A 238 3.58 -13.38 19.91
N ASP A 239 2.68 -13.78 18.99
CA ASP A 239 1.28 -13.98 19.37
C ASP A 239 0.91 -15.38 19.88
N ASN A 240 1.77 -16.40 19.73
CA ASN A 240 1.43 -17.76 20.20
C ASN A 240 2.22 -18.27 21.42
N ASP A 241 3.35 -17.65 21.81
CA ASP A 241 4.20 -18.19 22.87
C ASP A 241 4.23 -17.37 24.17
N LEU A 242 3.55 -16.21 24.20
CA LEU A 242 3.53 -15.34 25.38
C LEU A 242 2.43 -15.68 26.42
N GLU A 243 1.51 -16.60 26.11
CA GLU A 243 0.55 -17.09 27.13
C GLU A 243 1.16 -18.10 28.11
N VAL A 244 2.45 -18.46 27.97
CA VAL A 244 3.12 -19.50 28.78
C VAL A 244 4.38 -19.00 29.52
N ILE A 245 4.65 -17.69 29.54
CA ILE A 245 5.73 -17.19 30.42
C ILE A 245 5.20 -16.14 31.41
#